data_7f1c470aac32798d397f86a83de514d6
#
_entry.id   7f1c470aac32798d397f86a83de514d6
#
_cell.length_a   1.000
_cell.length_b   1.000
_cell.length_c   1.000
_cell.angle_alpha   90.00
_cell.angle_beta   90.00
_cell.angle_gamma   90.00
#
_symmetry.space_group_name_H-M   'P 1'
#
loop_
_entity.id
_entity.type
_entity.pdbx_description
1 polymer ?
#
loop_
_entity_poly.entity_id
_entity_poly.type
_entity_poly.pdbx_seq_one_letter_code
_entity_poly.pdbx_strand_id
1 'polypeptide(L)'
;QEDFEENLREAVQQAAGWSFFQLDDGYATEVGDWLSLRPSFSRGLGSLARQVQEAGLQPGLWFAPFLASRAARLFREHPGWFLHDEQGRPLPAGFNPLWGLDGRIYALDTTHPEFQEQLRRVVRTFVDDWGFRLLKLDFLYAAALPGVAHDPTRTPAERLALGYQLVREAAGPEVLLLGCGAPLAPSIGQVDLMRIGPDVAPFWFPTFRYHLTRDPHALSAAFAIRSTVNRSP
;
A
#
# COMPACT_ATOMS: atom_id res chain seq x y z
N GLN A 1 12.57 11.88 -7.27
CA GLN A 1 13.03 11.10 -8.43
C GLN A 1 14.53 10.93 -8.42
N GLU A 2 15.30 11.99 -8.23
CA GLU A 2 16.79 11.99 -8.18
C GLU A 2 17.30 11.01 -7.09
N ASP A 3 16.78 11.08 -5.89
CA ASP A 3 17.14 10.17 -4.78
C ASP A 3 16.90 8.69 -5.14
N PHE A 4 15.81 8.40 -5.87
CA PHE A 4 15.52 7.04 -6.33
C PHE A 4 16.57 6.55 -7.32
N GLU A 5 16.97 7.39 -8.27
CA GLU A 5 17.97 7.08 -9.29
C GLU A 5 19.38 6.95 -8.68
N GLU A 6 19.70 7.74 -7.66
CA GLU A 6 20.93 7.60 -6.90
C GLU A 6 20.97 6.28 -6.13
N ASN A 7 19.90 5.98 -5.38
CA ASN A 7 19.77 4.72 -4.64
C ASN A 7 19.81 3.49 -5.57
N LEU A 8 19.23 3.57 -6.78
CA LEU A 8 19.30 2.48 -7.76
C LEU A 8 20.76 2.24 -8.21
N ARG A 9 21.51 3.30 -8.50
CA ARG A 9 22.93 3.17 -8.87
C ARG A 9 23.76 2.52 -7.77
N GLU A 10 23.58 2.95 -6.53
CA GLU A 10 24.26 2.37 -5.38
C GLU A 10 23.86 0.90 -5.16
N ALA A 11 22.57 0.58 -5.27
CA ALA A 11 22.07 -0.77 -5.12
C ALA A 11 22.69 -1.74 -6.14
N VAL A 12 22.81 -1.33 -7.40
CA VAL A 12 23.42 -2.14 -8.47
C VAL A 12 24.91 -2.39 -8.20
N GLN A 13 25.62 -1.42 -7.62
CA GLN A 13 27.04 -1.57 -7.31
C GLN A 13 27.30 -2.47 -6.08
N GLN A 14 26.41 -2.45 -5.10
CA GLN A 14 26.65 -3.10 -3.80
C GLN A 14 25.94 -4.45 -3.64
N ALA A 15 24.89 -4.73 -4.42
CA ALA A 15 23.98 -5.83 -4.16
C ALA A 15 24.04 -6.94 -5.19
N ALA A 16 24.96 -7.88 -5.03
CA ALA A 16 24.88 -9.16 -5.74
C ALA A 16 23.69 -9.98 -5.22
N GLY A 17 22.76 -10.35 -6.13
CA GLY A 17 21.67 -11.27 -5.84
C GLY A 17 20.31 -10.62 -5.54
N TRP A 18 20.14 -9.34 -5.69
CA TRP A 18 18.82 -8.69 -5.63
C TRP A 18 18.03 -8.93 -6.92
N SER A 19 16.73 -9.14 -6.77
CA SER A 19 15.82 -9.37 -7.91
C SER A 19 14.90 -8.19 -8.17
N PHE A 20 14.60 -7.40 -7.13
CA PHE A 20 13.63 -6.30 -7.20
C PHE A 20 14.21 -5.00 -6.65
N PHE A 21 13.78 -3.89 -7.25
CA PHE A 21 14.00 -2.55 -6.70
C PHE A 21 12.68 -1.80 -6.66
N GLN A 22 12.24 -1.40 -5.47
CA GLN A 22 10.90 -0.88 -5.22
C GLN A 22 10.92 0.62 -4.94
N LEU A 23 10.00 1.36 -5.58
CA LEU A 23 9.63 2.70 -5.18
C LEU A 23 8.55 2.61 -4.09
N ASP A 24 8.84 3.17 -2.91
CA ASP A 24 7.89 3.24 -1.79
C ASP A 24 7.04 4.53 -1.84
N ASP A 25 6.35 4.91 -0.76
CA ASP A 25 5.48 6.08 -0.67
C ASP A 25 6.18 7.39 -1.09
N GLY A 26 5.40 8.36 -1.55
CA GLY A 26 5.86 9.72 -1.84
C GLY A 26 5.82 10.13 -3.31
N TYR A 27 5.38 9.28 -4.23
CA TYR A 27 5.27 9.61 -5.65
C TYR A 27 3.92 10.24 -6.03
N ALA A 28 2.83 9.82 -5.39
CA ALA A 28 1.50 10.37 -5.63
C ALA A 28 1.30 11.71 -4.91
N THR A 29 0.49 12.59 -5.49
CA THR A 29 0.15 13.87 -4.86
C THR A 29 -0.54 13.70 -3.52
N GLU A 30 -1.45 12.72 -3.45
CA GLU A 30 -2.20 12.35 -2.25
C GLU A 30 -2.44 10.85 -2.21
N VAL A 31 -2.53 10.27 -1.01
CA VAL A 31 -2.93 8.87 -0.82
C VAL A 31 -4.37 8.69 -1.31
N GLY A 32 -4.56 7.80 -2.28
CA GLY A 32 -5.81 7.58 -3.00
C GLY A 32 -5.77 8.10 -4.44
N ASP A 33 -5.09 9.20 -4.73
CA ASP A 33 -4.94 9.76 -6.08
C ASP A 33 -3.71 9.17 -6.81
N TRP A 34 -3.61 7.86 -6.88
CA TRP A 34 -2.43 7.10 -7.29
C TRP A 34 -1.89 7.39 -8.68
N LEU A 35 -2.71 7.90 -9.59
CA LEU A 35 -2.30 8.27 -10.95
C LEU A 35 -1.90 9.75 -11.09
N SER A 36 -2.04 10.54 -10.01
CA SER A 36 -1.63 11.94 -9.95
C SER A 36 -0.23 12.03 -9.34
N LEU A 37 0.79 12.25 -10.17
CA LEU A 37 2.17 12.27 -9.71
C LEU A 37 2.57 13.64 -9.17
N ARG A 38 3.43 13.63 -8.15
CA ARG A 38 4.09 14.85 -7.66
C ARG A 38 5.01 15.44 -8.73
N PRO A 39 5.21 16.77 -8.77
CA PRO A 39 6.09 17.42 -9.73
C PRO A 39 7.53 16.88 -9.74
N SER A 40 8.00 16.34 -8.61
CA SER A 40 9.32 15.69 -8.51
C SER A 40 9.45 14.41 -9.35
N PHE A 41 8.33 13.85 -9.86
CA PHE A 41 8.29 12.71 -10.77
C PHE A 41 7.91 13.13 -12.20
N SER A 42 8.45 14.24 -12.67
CA SER A 42 8.09 14.87 -13.96
C SER A 42 8.32 13.99 -15.20
N ARG A 43 9.23 13.02 -15.13
CA ARG A 43 9.48 12.04 -16.21
C ARG A 43 8.54 10.84 -16.17
N GLY A 44 7.63 10.78 -15.22
CA GLY A 44 6.69 9.68 -15.01
C GLY A 44 7.32 8.41 -14.42
N LEU A 45 6.49 7.55 -13.83
CA LEU A 45 6.97 6.33 -13.16
C LEU A 45 7.37 5.23 -14.15
N GLY A 46 6.79 5.19 -15.35
CA GLY A 46 7.22 4.26 -16.41
C GLY A 46 8.67 4.46 -16.84
N SER A 47 9.21 5.69 -16.74
CA SER A 47 10.61 5.93 -17.00
C SER A 47 11.52 5.34 -15.91
N LEU A 48 11.10 5.41 -14.66
CA LEU A 48 11.81 4.80 -13.53
C LEU A 48 11.77 3.27 -13.59
N ALA A 49 10.62 2.70 -13.91
CA ALA A 49 10.49 1.25 -14.07
C ALA A 49 11.43 0.72 -15.16
N ARG A 50 11.54 1.41 -16.31
CA ARG A 50 12.51 1.05 -17.37
C ARG A 50 13.95 1.11 -16.88
N GLN A 51 14.35 2.15 -16.13
CA GLN A 51 15.70 2.25 -15.59
C GLN A 51 16.04 1.08 -14.67
N VAL A 52 15.08 0.64 -13.84
CA VAL A 52 15.26 -0.54 -12.98
C VAL A 52 15.45 -1.80 -13.83
N GLN A 53 14.65 -1.97 -14.90
CA GLN A 53 14.78 -3.09 -15.84
C GLN A 53 16.12 -3.08 -16.58
N GLU A 54 16.56 -1.92 -17.06
CA GLU A 54 17.87 -1.74 -17.71
C GLU A 54 19.04 -2.07 -16.77
N ALA A 55 18.84 -1.88 -15.46
CA ALA A 55 19.78 -2.28 -14.42
C ALA A 55 19.74 -3.79 -14.10
N GLY A 56 18.90 -4.58 -14.77
CA GLY A 56 18.77 -6.03 -14.57
C GLY A 56 17.87 -6.43 -13.40
N LEU A 57 17.12 -5.49 -12.83
CA LEU A 57 16.20 -5.71 -11.71
C LEU A 57 14.74 -5.61 -12.16
N GLN A 58 13.83 -6.18 -11.36
CA GLN A 58 12.39 -6.03 -11.57
C GLN A 58 11.87 -4.81 -10.79
N PRO A 59 11.10 -3.91 -11.42
CA PRO A 59 10.56 -2.74 -10.74
C PRO A 59 9.38 -3.08 -9.83
N GLY A 60 9.43 -2.60 -8.58
CA GLY A 60 8.36 -2.68 -7.61
C GLY A 60 7.74 -1.31 -7.31
N LEU A 61 6.45 -1.29 -6.98
CA LEU A 61 5.73 -0.09 -6.60
C LEU A 61 4.90 -0.34 -5.34
N TRP A 62 4.98 0.60 -4.40
CA TRP A 62 4.12 0.64 -3.22
C TRP A 62 2.83 1.41 -3.51
N PHE A 63 1.70 0.97 -2.96
CA PHE A 63 0.49 1.76 -2.81
C PHE A 63 -0.43 1.17 -1.73
N ALA A 64 -1.37 1.99 -1.22
CA ALA A 64 -2.37 1.58 -0.25
C ALA A 64 -3.74 1.51 -0.93
N PRO A 65 -4.13 0.34 -1.49
CA PRO A 65 -5.27 0.21 -2.41
C PRO A 65 -6.62 0.57 -1.78
N PHE A 66 -6.75 0.43 -0.46
CA PHE A 66 -8.05 0.54 0.24
C PHE A 66 -8.11 1.75 1.17
N LEU A 67 -7.24 2.75 0.95
CA LEU A 67 -7.18 3.99 1.71
C LEU A 67 -7.23 5.22 0.80
N ALA A 68 -7.81 6.30 1.33
CA ALA A 68 -7.59 7.64 0.79
C ALA A 68 -7.43 8.66 1.90
N SER A 69 -6.56 9.66 1.66
CA SER A 69 -6.44 10.83 2.54
C SER A 69 -7.66 11.75 2.36
N ARG A 70 -7.94 12.54 3.38
CA ARG A 70 -8.99 13.57 3.29
C ARG A 70 -8.70 14.63 2.23
N ALA A 71 -7.42 14.86 1.92
CA ALA A 71 -6.98 15.82 0.92
C ALA A 71 -7.14 15.29 -0.51
N ALA A 72 -7.25 13.99 -0.72
CA ALA A 72 -7.39 13.39 -2.02
C ALA A 72 -8.59 13.94 -2.79
N ARG A 73 -8.42 14.08 -4.10
CA ARG A 73 -9.53 14.44 -5.01
C ARG A 73 -10.64 13.41 -4.95
N LEU A 74 -10.25 12.12 -4.92
CA LEU A 74 -11.15 10.99 -4.77
C LEU A 74 -12.08 11.12 -3.55
N PHE A 75 -11.59 11.61 -2.40
CA PHE A 75 -12.40 11.81 -1.20
C PHE A 75 -13.52 12.83 -1.40
N ARG A 76 -13.26 13.91 -2.17
CA ARG A 76 -14.22 14.97 -2.42
C ARG A 76 -15.21 14.65 -3.53
N GLU A 77 -14.74 13.98 -4.59
CA GLU A 77 -15.52 13.71 -5.79
C GLU A 77 -16.41 12.45 -5.66
N HIS A 78 -15.97 11.48 -4.84
CA HIS A 78 -16.63 10.17 -4.73
C HIS A 78 -16.88 9.75 -3.25
N PRO A 79 -17.64 10.54 -2.48
CA PRO A 79 -17.88 10.22 -1.05
C PRO A 79 -18.57 8.86 -0.84
N GLY A 80 -19.32 8.37 -1.82
CA GLY A 80 -19.95 7.05 -1.77
C GLY A 80 -19.00 5.86 -1.91
N TRP A 81 -17.74 6.08 -2.29
CA TRP A 81 -16.77 5.00 -2.44
C TRP A 81 -16.11 4.56 -1.13
N PHE A 82 -16.51 5.18 -0.02
CA PHE A 82 -15.95 4.88 1.30
C PHE A 82 -16.86 3.93 2.09
N LEU A 83 -16.28 3.16 2.98
CA LEU A 83 -17.02 2.60 4.09
C LEU A 83 -17.56 3.75 4.95
N HIS A 84 -18.74 3.58 5.53
CA HIS A 84 -19.37 4.58 6.37
C HIS A 84 -19.57 4.08 7.80
N ASP A 85 -19.64 5.01 8.74
CA ASP A 85 -20.13 4.73 10.09
C ASP A 85 -21.68 4.68 10.10
N GLU A 86 -22.27 4.36 11.26
CA GLU A 86 -23.74 4.29 11.44
C GLU A 86 -24.44 5.63 11.19
N GLN A 87 -23.70 6.75 11.21
CA GLN A 87 -24.21 8.08 10.95
C GLN A 87 -24.04 8.50 9.48
N GLY A 88 -23.57 7.60 8.62
CA GLY A 88 -23.37 7.86 7.20
C GLY A 88 -22.14 8.70 6.88
N ARG A 89 -21.18 8.84 7.79
CA ARG A 89 -19.92 9.56 7.57
C ARG A 89 -18.82 8.59 7.10
N PRO A 90 -17.91 9.02 6.23
CA PRO A 90 -16.77 8.19 5.84
C PRO A 90 -16.01 7.63 7.05
N LEU A 91 -15.74 6.33 7.04
CA LEU A 91 -15.14 5.60 8.16
C LEU A 91 -13.65 5.89 8.27
N PRO A 92 -13.16 6.50 9.37
CA PRO A 92 -11.73 6.70 9.58
C PRO A 92 -11.00 5.35 9.67
N ALA A 93 -9.92 5.21 8.92
CA ALA A 93 -9.07 4.01 8.94
C ALA A 93 -7.78 4.21 9.73
N GLY A 94 -7.43 5.46 10.06
CA GLY A 94 -6.25 5.76 10.85
C GLY A 94 -5.80 7.21 10.72
N PHE A 95 -4.59 7.44 11.19
CA PHE A 95 -3.95 8.75 11.19
C PHE A 95 -2.47 8.62 10.84
N ASN A 96 -2.02 9.36 9.83
CA ASN A 96 -0.61 9.53 9.52
C ASN A 96 -0.33 11.03 9.30
N PRO A 97 0.44 11.69 10.18
CA PRO A 97 0.68 13.13 10.12
C PRO A 97 1.44 13.58 8.86
N LEU A 98 2.02 12.64 8.11
CA LEU A 98 2.73 12.92 6.86
C LEU A 98 1.81 12.92 5.63
N TRP A 99 0.53 12.52 5.78
CA TRP A 99 -0.43 12.36 4.69
C TRP A 99 -1.56 13.38 4.75
N GLY A 100 -1.69 14.15 3.67
CA GLY A 100 -2.72 15.16 3.54
C GLY A 100 -2.61 16.32 4.51
N LEU A 101 -3.68 17.13 4.60
CA LEU A 101 -3.69 18.37 5.38
C LEU A 101 -3.82 18.12 6.89
N ASP A 102 -4.53 17.05 7.29
CA ASP A 102 -4.86 16.78 8.70
C ASP A 102 -4.44 15.37 9.14
N GLY A 103 -3.72 14.64 8.29
CA GLY A 103 -3.25 13.28 8.56
C GLY A 103 -4.33 12.20 8.62
N ARG A 104 -5.59 12.54 8.38
CA ARG A 104 -6.70 11.58 8.44
C ARG A 104 -6.79 10.77 7.16
N ILE A 105 -6.94 9.47 7.33
CA ILE A 105 -7.13 8.50 6.25
C ILE A 105 -8.42 7.73 6.45
N TYR A 106 -9.07 7.37 5.36
CA TYR A 106 -10.40 6.78 5.34
C TYR A 106 -10.43 5.50 4.53
N ALA A 107 -11.26 4.55 4.95
CA ALA A 107 -11.40 3.24 4.32
C ALA A 107 -12.25 3.30 3.05
N LEU A 108 -11.74 2.77 1.94
CA LEU A 108 -12.46 2.58 0.70
C LEU A 108 -13.26 1.28 0.72
N ASP A 109 -14.43 1.30 0.10
CA ASP A 109 -15.35 0.17 0.04
C ASP A 109 -15.10 -0.67 -1.21
N THR A 110 -14.52 -1.83 -1.04
CA THR A 110 -14.23 -2.78 -2.13
C THR A 110 -15.49 -3.35 -2.78
N THR A 111 -16.67 -3.17 -2.17
CA THR A 111 -17.94 -3.63 -2.75
C THR A 111 -18.60 -2.60 -3.67
N HIS A 112 -18.14 -1.35 -3.66
CA HIS A 112 -18.70 -0.30 -4.52
C HIS A 112 -18.24 -0.47 -5.97
N PRO A 113 -19.15 -0.64 -6.95
CA PRO A 113 -18.80 -1.03 -8.33
C PRO A 113 -17.92 -0.01 -9.04
N GLU A 114 -18.16 1.29 -8.87
CA GLU A 114 -17.34 2.31 -9.49
C GLU A 114 -15.93 2.37 -8.88
N PHE A 115 -15.79 2.13 -7.57
CA PHE A 115 -14.47 2.02 -6.94
C PHE A 115 -13.73 0.79 -7.44
N GLN A 116 -14.41 -0.34 -7.65
CA GLN A 116 -13.79 -1.54 -8.22
C GLN A 116 -13.19 -1.25 -9.60
N GLU A 117 -13.91 -0.53 -10.44
CA GLU A 117 -13.40 -0.17 -11.78
C GLU A 117 -12.22 0.82 -11.70
N GLN A 118 -12.28 1.80 -10.79
CA GLN A 118 -11.16 2.70 -10.54
C GLN A 118 -9.92 1.93 -10.04
N LEU A 119 -10.11 0.97 -9.14
CA LEU A 119 -9.01 0.15 -8.63
C LEU A 119 -8.36 -0.68 -9.76
N ARG A 120 -9.17 -1.32 -10.60
CA ARG A 120 -8.66 -2.04 -11.77
C ARG A 120 -7.88 -1.13 -12.71
N ARG A 121 -8.39 0.07 -12.98
CA ARG A 121 -7.71 1.06 -13.82
C ARG A 121 -6.35 1.44 -13.23
N VAL A 122 -6.28 1.72 -11.94
CA VAL A 122 -5.02 2.08 -11.25
C VAL A 122 -4.00 0.94 -11.40
N VAL A 123 -4.41 -0.29 -11.08
CA VAL A 123 -3.51 -1.45 -11.14
C VAL A 123 -3.03 -1.73 -12.57
N ARG A 124 -3.93 -1.67 -13.57
CA ARG A 124 -3.54 -1.83 -14.98
C ARG A 124 -2.55 -0.76 -15.43
N THR A 125 -2.77 0.50 -15.04
CA THR A 125 -1.80 1.56 -15.34
C THR A 125 -0.42 1.25 -14.74
N PHE A 126 -0.35 0.75 -13.51
CA PHE A 126 0.93 0.38 -12.89
C PHE A 126 1.64 -0.76 -13.65
N VAL A 127 0.89 -1.76 -14.08
CA VAL A 127 1.43 -2.97 -14.70
C VAL A 127 1.64 -2.81 -16.20
N ASP A 128 0.62 -2.38 -16.92
CA ASP A 128 0.60 -2.37 -18.38
C ASP A 128 1.28 -1.12 -18.94
N ASP A 129 0.96 0.07 -18.38
CA ASP A 129 1.47 1.34 -18.91
C ASP A 129 2.85 1.69 -18.31
N TRP A 130 3.04 1.45 -17.00
CA TRP A 130 4.29 1.81 -16.30
C TRP A 130 5.30 0.67 -16.18
N GLY A 131 4.86 -0.59 -16.30
CA GLY A 131 5.73 -1.77 -16.39
C GLY A 131 6.20 -2.34 -15.06
N PHE A 132 5.53 -2.06 -13.94
CA PHE A 132 5.87 -2.64 -12.64
C PHE A 132 5.56 -4.14 -12.58
N ARG A 133 6.38 -4.91 -11.86
CA ARG A 133 6.29 -6.38 -11.73
C ARG A 133 6.14 -6.86 -10.29
N LEU A 134 6.23 -5.97 -9.33
CA LEU A 134 5.90 -6.21 -7.93
C LEU A 134 5.04 -5.05 -7.41
N LEU A 135 3.91 -5.36 -6.79
CA LEU A 135 3.06 -4.39 -6.12
C LEU A 135 3.04 -4.67 -4.61
N LYS A 136 3.60 -3.75 -3.82
CA LYS A 136 3.48 -3.77 -2.36
C LYS A 136 2.17 -3.09 -1.99
N LEU A 137 1.24 -3.90 -1.49
CA LEU A 137 -0.10 -3.50 -1.08
C LEU A 137 -0.10 -3.24 0.42
N ASP A 138 -0.18 -1.99 0.83
CA ASP A 138 -0.09 -1.63 2.25
C ASP A 138 -1.45 -1.24 2.85
N PHE A 139 -1.51 -1.24 4.19
CA PHE A 139 -2.71 -0.90 4.97
C PHE A 139 -3.97 -1.68 4.57
N LEU A 140 -3.79 -2.93 4.20
CA LEU A 140 -4.86 -3.79 3.69
C LEU A 140 -5.98 -4.06 4.71
N TYR A 141 -5.70 -3.87 6.01
CA TYR A 141 -6.72 -3.97 7.07
C TYR A 141 -7.91 -3.03 6.82
N ALA A 142 -7.73 -1.95 6.07
CA ALA A 142 -8.76 -0.93 5.87
C ALA A 142 -10.03 -1.52 5.23
N ALA A 143 -9.91 -2.45 4.27
CA ALA A 143 -11.06 -3.12 3.66
C ALA A 143 -11.82 -4.03 4.63
N ALA A 144 -11.17 -4.44 5.73
CA ALA A 144 -11.76 -5.29 6.77
C ALA A 144 -12.25 -4.52 8.01
N LEU A 145 -12.31 -3.20 7.96
CA LEU A 145 -12.85 -2.41 9.08
C LEU A 145 -14.36 -2.59 9.21
N PRO A 146 -14.91 -2.59 10.44
CA PRO A 146 -16.34 -2.71 10.69
C PRO A 146 -17.05 -1.40 10.27
N GLY A 147 -17.62 -1.37 9.08
CA GLY A 147 -18.34 -0.23 8.52
C GLY A 147 -19.49 -0.67 7.64
N VAL A 148 -20.41 0.25 7.38
CA VAL A 148 -21.49 0.09 6.42
C VAL A 148 -20.90 0.14 5.03
N ALA A 149 -21.11 -0.92 4.26
CA ALA A 149 -20.63 -1.06 2.88
C ALA A 149 -21.79 -0.91 1.89
N HIS A 150 -21.46 -0.68 0.62
CA HIS A 150 -22.41 -0.66 -0.51
C HIS A 150 -23.15 -2.02 -0.63
N ASP A 151 -22.41 -3.14 -0.49
CA ASP A 151 -23.00 -4.46 -0.34
C ASP A 151 -22.94 -4.88 1.14
N PRO A 152 -24.04 -4.70 1.90
CA PRO A 152 -24.07 -4.99 3.32
C PRO A 152 -24.11 -6.50 3.63
N THR A 153 -24.24 -7.36 2.62
CA THR A 153 -24.26 -8.82 2.81
C THR A 153 -22.87 -9.40 3.01
N ARG A 154 -21.83 -8.67 2.63
CA ARG A 154 -20.44 -9.12 2.75
C ARG A 154 -19.85 -8.79 4.11
N THR A 155 -19.26 -9.80 4.71
CA THR A 155 -18.47 -9.64 5.94
C THR A 155 -17.19 -8.84 5.67
N PRO A 156 -16.54 -8.26 6.70
CA PRO A 156 -15.25 -7.59 6.57
C PRO A 156 -14.17 -8.45 5.89
N ALA A 157 -14.11 -9.75 6.19
CA ALA A 157 -13.16 -10.66 5.57
C ALA A 157 -13.43 -10.88 4.08
N GLU A 158 -14.70 -11.00 3.69
CA GLU A 158 -15.10 -11.13 2.28
C GLU A 158 -14.83 -9.85 1.49
N ARG A 159 -14.98 -8.67 2.10
CA ARG A 159 -14.60 -7.40 1.46
C ARG A 159 -13.10 -7.33 1.20
N LEU A 160 -12.27 -7.74 2.16
CA LEU A 160 -10.83 -7.82 1.95
C LEU A 160 -10.46 -8.84 0.87
N ALA A 161 -11.07 -10.03 0.89
CA ALA A 161 -10.84 -11.05 -0.14
C ALA A 161 -11.24 -10.55 -1.55
N LEU A 162 -12.37 -9.85 -1.66
CA LEU A 162 -12.79 -9.21 -2.91
C LEU A 162 -11.74 -8.18 -3.37
N GLY A 163 -11.22 -7.35 -2.46
CA GLY A 163 -10.17 -6.39 -2.77
C GLY A 163 -8.92 -7.05 -3.36
N TYR A 164 -8.48 -8.17 -2.78
CA TYR A 164 -7.36 -8.96 -3.32
C TYR A 164 -7.66 -9.50 -4.72
N GLN A 165 -8.86 -10.06 -4.92
CA GLN A 165 -9.27 -10.59 -6.23
C GLN A 165 -9.21 -9.51 -7.31
N LEU A 166 -9.76 -8.32 -7.01
CA LEU A 166 -9.74 -7.17 -7.93
C LEU A 166 -8.31 -6.77 -8.33
N VAL A 167 -7.41 -6.71 -7.35
CA VAL A 167 -6.00 -6.38 -7.61
C VAL A 167 -5.33 -7.48 -8.43
N ARG A 168 -5.52 -8.76 -8.06
CA ARG A 168 -4.94 -9.90 -8.78
C ARG A 168 -5.44 -10.01 -10.21
N GLU A 169 -6.75 -9.87 -10.44
CA GLU A 169 -7.35 -9.87 -11.79
C GLU A 169 -6.78 -8.76 -12.69
N ALA A 170 -6.59 -7.57 -12.11
CA ALA A 170 -6.06 -6.42 -12.85
C ALA A 170 -4.55 -6.51 -13.08
N ALA A 171 -3.79 -7.07 -12.13
CA ALA A 171 -2.34 -7.21 -12.22
C ALA A 171 -1.90 -8.39 -13.09
N GLY A 172 -2.73 -9.43 -13.18
CA GLY A 172 -2.35 -10.69 -13.82
C GLY A 172 -1.49 -11.61 -12.96
N PRO A 173 -1.24 -12.87 -13.41
CA PRO A 173 -0.54 -13.88 -12.61
C PRO A 173 0.97 -13.65 -12.49
N GLU A 174 1.57 -12.91 -13.41
CA GLU A 174 3.03 -12.70 -13.47
C GLU A 174 3.54 -11.57 -12.55
N VAL A 175 2.63 -10.78 -11.96
CA VAL A 175 2.97 -9.70 -11.05
C VAL A 175 2.95 -10.22 -9.62
N LEU A 176 4.05 -10.03 -8.88
CA LEU A 176 4.10 -10.39 -7.48
C LEU A 176 3.32 -9.37 -6.62
N LEU A 177 2.47 -9.89 -5.74
CA LEU A 177 1.74 -9.11 -4.76
C LEU A 177 2.36 -9.33 -3.37
N LEU A 178 2.90 -8.26 -2.79
CA LEU A 178 3.41 -8.24 -1.41
C LEU A 178 2.37 -7.59 -0.50
N GLY A 179 1.68 -8.38 0.31
CA GLY A 179 0.74 -7.89 1.31
C GLY A 179 1.45 -7.26 2.51
N CYS A 180 0.86 -6.19 3.05
CA CYS A 180 1.37 -5.48 4.20
C CYS A 180 0.21 -4.89 5.02
N GLY A 181 0.36 -4.84 6.34
CA GLY A 181 -0.68 -4.30 7.21
C GLY A 181 -2.04 -4.99 7.06
N ALA A 182 -2.07 -6.31 6.96
CA ALA A 182 -3.27 -7.09 6.73
C ALA A 182 -3.54 -8.11 7.84
N PRO A 183 -4.82 -8.46 8.09
CA PRO A 183 -5.16 -9.69 8.81
C PRO A 183 -4.59 -10.90 8.06
N LEU A 184 -3.82 -11.76 8.73
CA LEU A 184 -3.09 -12.84 8.05
C LEU A 184 -4.02 -13.92 7.48
N ALA A 185 -5.00 -14.38 8.26
CA ALA A 185 -5.86 -15.48 7.86
C ALA A 185 -6.60 -15.24 6.52
N PRO A 186 -7.29 -14.10 6.27
CA PRO A 186 -7.93 -13.83 4.99
C PRO A 186 -6.95 -13.50 3.86
N SER A 187 -5.65 -13.34 4.15
CA SER A 187 -4.62 -13.06 3.14
C SER A 187 -3.94 -14.31 2.58
N ILE A 188 -4.13 -15.46 3.24
CA ILE A 188 -3.54 -16.73 2.81
C ILE A 188 -4.07 -17.11 1.41
N GLY A 189 -3.14 -17.36 0.48
CA GLY A 189 -3.46 -17.70 -0.91
C GLY A 189 -3.92 -16.53 -1.78
N GLN A 190 -3.94 -15.29 -1.25
CA GLN A 190 -4.32 -14.08 -1.99
C GLN A 190 -3.11 -13.28 -2.48
N VAL A 191 -2.00 -13.35 -1.74
CA VAL A 191 -0.75 -12.66 -2.06
C VAL A 191 0.41 -13.65 -2.13
N ASP A 192 1.45 -13.30 -2.87
CA ASP A 192 2.63 -14.13 -3.06
C ASP A 192 3.62 -14.00 -1.88
N LEU A 193 3.66 -12.80 -1.29
CA LEU A 193 4.53 -12.45 -0.18
C LEU A 193 3.73 -11.68 0.88
N MET A 194 4.14 -11.80 2.16
CA MET A 194 3.50 -11.08 3.26
C MET A 194 4.53 -10.48 4.22
N ARG A 195 4.45 -9.17 4.44
CA ARG A 195 5.17 -8.54 5.54
C ARG A 195 4.38 -8.69 6.83
N ILE A 196 4.98 -9.34 7.81
CA ILE A 196 4.33 -9.76 9.07
C ILE A 196 4.72 -8.91 10.29
N GLY A 197 5.59 -7.91 10.12
CA GLY A 197 6.07 -7.06 11.20
C GLY A 197 5.98 -5.57 10.89
N PRO A 198 6.26 -4.71 11.89
CA PRO A 198 6.41 -3.27 11.68
C PRO A 198 7.64 -2.98 10.82
N ASP A 199 7.75 -1.73 10.36
CA ASP A 199 8.94 -1.27 9.67
C ASP A 199 10.18 -1.40 10.56
N VAL A 200 11.29 -1.77 9.93
CA VAL A 200 12.60 -1.79 10.58
C VAL A 200 13.11 -0.35 10.73
N ALA A 201 13.82 -0.09 11.81
CA ALA A 201 14.53 1.17 12.03
C ALA A 201 15.99 0.89 12.40
N PRO A 202 16.91 1.86 12.17
CA PRO A 202 18.35 1.67 12.42
C PRO A 202 18.73 1.69 13.91
N PHE A 203 17.79 1.40 14.79
CA PHE A 203 18.00 1.29 16.23
C PHE A 203 17.35 0.01 16.79
N TRP A 204 17.97 -0.56 17.81
CA TRP A 204 17.52 -1.84 18.37
C TRP A 204 16.20 -1.73 19.13
N PHE A 205 16.10 -0.75 20.03
CA PHE A 205 14.88 -0.50 20.80
C PHE A 205 14.12 0.72 20.28
N PRO A 206 12.80 0.77 20.51
CA PRO A 206 12.00 1.92 20.13
C PRO A 206 12.48 3.21 20.78
N THR A 207 12.28 4.33 20.09
CA THR A 207 12.61 5.67 20.55
C THR A 207 11.75 6.11 21.75
N PHE A 208 12.06 7.28 22.30
CA PHE A 208 11.32 7.94 23.38
C PHE A 208 9.80 7.93 23.19
N ARG A 209 9.32 8.04 21.95
CA ARG A 209 7.89 7.94 21.62
C ARG A 209 7.25 6.64 22.12
N TYR A 210 7.93 5.48 22.00
CA TYR A 210 7.42 4.21 22.52
C TYR A 210 7.24 4.23 24.03
N HIS A 211 8.16 4.84 24.76
CA HIS A 211 8.07 4.91 26.23
C HIS A 211 6.88 5.74 26.69
N LEU A 212 6.44 6.73 25.90
CA LEU A 212 5.24 7.53 26.16
C LEU A 212 3.95 6.83 25.76
N THR A 213 3.92 6.25 24.56
CA THR A 213 2.66 5.72 23.96
C THR A 213 2.45 4.24 24.21
N ARG A 214 3.52 3.50 24.59
CA ARG A 214 3.51 2.03 24.66
C ARG A 214 3.07 1.33 23.39
N ASP A 215 3.23 1.99 22.24
CA ASP A 215 2.84 1.48 20.94
C ASP A 215 3.66 0.23 20.57
N PRO A 216 3.07 -0.97 20.47
CA PRO A 216 3.78 -2.19 20.12
C PRO A 216 4.24 -2.23 18.66
N HIS A 217 3.77 -1.30 17.84
CA HIS A 217 4.15 -1.15 16.44
C HIS A 217 5.19 -0.06 16.23
N ALA A 218 5.79 0.47 17.31
CA ALA A 218 6.87 1.44 17.20
C ALA A 218 8.05 0.85 16.40
N LEU A 219 8.56 1.63 15.47
CA LEU A 219 9.66 1.23 14.58
C LEU A 219 10.89 0.84 15.36
N SER A 220 11.38 -0.38 15.19
CA SER A 220 12.67 -0.84 15.75
C SER A 220 13.07 -2.21 15.18
N ALA A 221 14.37 -2.51 15.19
CA ALA A 221 14.87 -3.82 14.80
C ALA A 221 14.34 -4.93 15.73
N ALA A 222 14.30 -4.69 17.05
CA ALA A 222 13.84 -5.67 18.04
C ALA A 222 12.36 -6.07 17.82
N PHE A 223 11.48 -5.13 17.51
CA PHE A 223 10.07 -5.45 17.27
C PHE A 223 9.85 -6.14 15.94
N ALA A 224 10.56 -5.76 14.89
CA ALA A 224 10.50 -6.43 13.60
C ALA A 224 10.93 -7.91 13.74
N ILE A 225 12.06 -8.18 14.41
CA ILE A 225 12.56 -9.55 14.68
C ILE A 225 11.55 -10.34 15.54
N ARG A 226 11.06 -9.75 16.65
CA ARG A 226 10.07 -10.40 17.51
C ARG A 226 8.80 -10.78 16.74
N SER A 227 8.31 -9.90 15.89
CA SER A 227 7.13 -10.19 15.06
C SER A 227 7.38 -11.35 14.11
N THR A 228 8.57 -11.42 13.52
CA THR A 228 8.98 -12.52 12.64
C THR A 228 9.07 -13.84 13.40
N VAL A 229 9.78 -13.87 14.52
CA VAL A 229 9.96 -15.08 15.36
C VAL A 229 8.60 -15.61 15.86
N ASN A 230 7.71 -14.73 16.32
CA ASN A 230 6.40 -15.15 16.84
C ASN A 230 5.42 -15.65 15.77
N ARG A 231 5.72 -15.45 14.49
CA ARG A 231 4.87 -15.84 13.35
C ARG A 231 5.56 -16.83 12.41
N SER A 232 6.80 -17.20 12.70
CA SER A 232 7.48 -18.29 12.01
C SER A 232 6.89 -19.63 12.45
N PRO A 233 6.66 -20.58 11.52
CA PRO A 233 6.18 -21.91 11.82
C PRO A 233 7.19 -22.70 12.66
#